data_c32b177444d01679ff3e445f59a878e8
#
_entry.id   c32b177444d01679ff3e445f59a878e8
#
_cell.length_a   1.000
_cell.length_b   1.000
_cell.length_c   1.000
_cell.angle_alpha   90.00
_cell.angle_beta   90.00
_cell.angle_gamma   90.00
#
_symmetry.space_group_name_H-M   'P 1'
#
loop_
_entity.id
_entity.type
_entity.pdbx_description
1 polymer ?
#
loop_
_entity_poly.entity_id
_entity_poly.type
_entity_poly.pdbx_seq_one_letter_code
_entity_poly.pdbx_strand_id
1 'polypeptide(L)'
;PYFVPATPLGGLELLKRFNIEVDGQRAVIVGASNLIGKPMSLLLSRHWATVTVCDMRTKPLAEMTKQADILVSVTGVAHLITADMIKPGATVLDFGFAQLGGKWVGDVDYENAKEVAGAISPVPGGTGPMTNAMLMRNTLTAAERQVRLGIKQASRVSAVSLTPVPLGTTKRPGATVGD
;
A
#
# COMPACT_ATOMS: atom_id res chain seq x y z
N PRO A 1 17.15 -13.71 7.10
CA PRO A 1 16.05 -13.47 6.19
C PRO A 1 15.02 -12.58 6.86
N TYR A 2 14.86 -11.38 6.31
CA TYR A 2 13.95 -10.38 6.82
C TYR A 2 12.52 -10.68 6.38
N PHE A 3 11.53 -10.20 7.14
CA PHE A 3 10.14 -10.25 6.73
C PHE A 3 9.83 -9.08 5.79
N VAL A 4 9.04 -9.38 4.77
CA VAL A 4 8.47 -8.36 3.89
C VAL A 4 7.24 -7.78 4.59
N PRO A 5 7.03 -6.45 4.57
CA PRO A 5 5.80 -5.86 5.11
C PRO A 5 4.55 -6.50 4.50
N ALA A 6 3.55 -6.76 5.34
CA ALA A 6 2.38 -7.56 4.95
C ALA A 6 1.56 -6.91 3.82
N THR A 7 1.38 -5.60 3.85
CA THR A 7 0.56 -4.88 2.86
C THR A 7 1.14 -4.95 1.44
N PRO A 8 2.40 -4.58 1.18
CA PRO A 8 2.96 -4.73 -0.16
C PRO A 8 3.08 -6.20 -0.59
N LEU A 9 3.33 -7.12 0.36
CA LEU A 9 3.33 -8.54 0.07
C LEU A 9 1.94 -9.03 -0.37
N GLY A 10 0.86 -8.48 0.22
CA GLY A 10 -0.52 -8.74 -0.16
C GLY A 10 -0.83 -8.30 -1.59
N GLY A 11 -0.31 -7.13 -2.01
CA GLY A 11 -0.43 -6.67 -3.39
C GLY A 11 0.26 -7.58 -4.38
N LEU A 12 1.49 -7.99 -4.08
CA LEU A 12 2.21 -8.94 -4.93
C LEU A 12 1.49 -10.30 -5.02
N GLU A 13 0.92 -10.78 -3.91
CA GLU A 13 0.14 -12.02 -3.88
C GLU A 13 -1.15 -11.90 -4.72
N LEU A 14 -1.81 -10.73 -4.73
CA LEU A 14 -2.94 -10.48 -5.63
C LEU A 14 -2.52 -10.59 -7.09
N LEU A 15 -1.47 -9.89 -7.52
CA LEU A 15 -0.97 -9.97 -8.89
C LEU A 15 -0.73 -11.43 -9.30
N LYS A 16 -0.07 -12.19 -8.44
CA LYS A 16 0.20 -13.61 -8.68
C LYS A 16 -1.08 -14.45 -8.81
N ARG A 17 -2.06 -14.28 -7.92
CA ARG A 17 -3.30 -15.08 -7.91
C ARG A 17 -4.20 -14.80 -9.09
N PHE A 18 -4.15 -13.58 -9.60
CA PHE A 18 -4.89 -13.20 -10.81
C PHE A 18 -4.08 -13.40 -12.09
N ASN A 19 -2.91 -14.08 -12.01
CA ASN A 19 -2.01 -14.36 -13.14
C ASN A 19 -1.60 -13.09 -13.90
N ILE A 20 -1.43 -11.99 -13.16
CA ILE A 20 -0.93 -10.74 -13.71
C ILE A 20 0.58 -10.79 -13.71
N GLU A 21 1.15 -10.77 -14.90
CA GLU A 21 2.60 -10.77 -15.08
C GLU A 21 3.19 -9.46 -14.61
N VAL A 22 4.33 -9.56 -13.91
CA VAL A 22 5.08 -8.39 -13.39
C VAL A 22 6.36 -8.19 -14.18
N ASP A 23 6.93 -9.27 -14.71
CA ASP A 23 8.18 -9.24 -15.45
C ASP A 23 8.06 -8.37 -16.72
N GLY A 24 9.01 -7.48 -16.91
CA GLY A 24 9.05 -6.54 -18.04
C GLY A 24 8.02 -5.40 -17.99
N GLN A 25 7.07 -5.41 -17.03
CA GLN A 25 6.02 -4.41 -16.96
C GLN A 25 6.52 -3.08 -16.40
N ARG A 26 5.86 -2.00 -16.79
CA ARG A 26 6.05 -0.67 -16.20
C ARG A 26 5.12 -0.52 -15.00
N ALA A 27 5.69 -0.47 -13.81
CA ALA A 27 4.96 -0.25 -12.58
C ALA A 27 5.12 1.20 -12.12
N VAL A 28 4.02 1.90 -11.93
CA VAL A 28 4.00 3.24 -11.34
C VAL A 28 3.35 3.19 -9.96
N ILE A 29 4.07 3.70 -8.97
CA ILE A 29 3.60 3.73 -7.58
C ILE A 29 3.37 5.20 -7.21
N VAL A 30 2.15 5.53 -6.86
CA VAL A 30 1.76 6.85 -6.37
C VAL A 30 1.70 6.83 -4.85
N GLY A 31 2.69 7.47 -4.24
CA GLY A 31 2.89 7.52 -2.79
C GLY A 31 4.17 6.80 -2.34
N ALA A 32 5.15 7.57 -1.84
CA ALA A 32 6.48 7.09 -1.44
C ALA A 32 6.59 6.77 0.05
N SER A 33 5.53 6.20 0.66
CA SER A 33 5.51 5.87 2.08
C SER A 33 6.54 4.77 2.43
N ASN A 34 7.12 4.85 3.63
CA ASN A 34 8.05 3.83 4.12
C ASN A 34 7.36 2.49 4.42
N LEU A 35 6.04 2.49 4.65
CA LEU A 35 5.28 1.29 5.01
C LEU A 35 4.82 0.50 3.79
N ILE A 36 4.48 1.15 2.68
CA ILE A 36 3.88 0.49 1.53
C ILE A 36 4.61 0.85 0.24
N GLY A 37 4.67 2.12 -0.14
CA GLY A 37 5.16 2.54 -1.46
C GLY A 37 6.58 2.13 -1.75
N LYS A 38 7.53 2.46 -0.88
CA LYS A 38 8.94 2.06 -1.02
C LYS A 38 9.13 0.55 -0.95
N PRO A 39 8.57 -0.19 0.02
CA PRO A 39 8.66 -1.65 -0.01
C PRO A 39 8.03 -2.29 -1.25
N MET A 40 6.92 -1.74 -1.75
CA MET A 40 6.28 -2.23 -2.98
C MET A 40 7.16 -2.02 -4.20
N SER A 41 7.87 -0.88 -4.29
CA SER A 41 8.80 -0.63 -5.38
C SER A 41 9.95 -1.64 -5.43
N LEU A 42 10.49 -1.98 -4.25
CA LEU A 42 11.53 -3.00 -4.15
C LEU A 42 11.02 -4.39 -4.51
N LEU A 43 9.78 -4.73 -4.14
CA LEU A 43 9.17 -6.00 -4.50
C LEU A 43 8.96 -6.13 -6.00
N LEU A 44 8.35 -5.13 -6.64
CA LEU A 44 8.08 -5.15 -8.07
C LEU A 44 9.38 -5.15 -8.88
N SER A 45 10.38 -4.35 -8.48
CA SER A 45 11.71 -4.35 -9.09
C SER A 45 12.41 -5.71 -8.97
N ARG A 46 12.25 -6.40 -7.83
CA ARG A 46 12.79 -7.77 -7.65
C ARG A 46 12.12 -8.78 -8.58
N HIS A 47 10.91 -8.49 -9.04
CA HIS A 47 10.18 -9.29 -10.03
C HIS A 47 10.31 -8.72 -11.45
N TRP A 48 11.40 -8.00 -11.73
CA TRP A 48 11.81 -7.50 -13.04
C TRP A 48 10.89 -6.44 -13.65
N ALA A 49 10.04 -5.77 -12.87
CA ALA A 49 9.31 -4.59 -13.33
C ALA A 49 10.24 -3.36 -13.41
N THR A 50 9.99 -2.50 -14.39
CA THR A 50 10.54 -1.14 -14.39
C THR A 50 9.66 -0.26 -13.51
N VAL A 51 10.21 0.24 -12.41
CA VAL A 51 9.41 0.92 -11.38
C VAL A 51 9.68 2.41 -11.34
N THR A 52 8.60 3.19 -11.41
CA THR A 52 8.60 4.63 -11.14
C THR A 52 7.84 4.90 -9.84
N VAL A 53 8.42 5.68 -8.95
CA VAL A 53 7.77 6.10 -7.69
C VAL A 53 7.47 7.59 -7.76
N CYS A 54 6.19 7.92 -7.64
CA CYS A 54 5.69 9.30 -7.62
C CYS A 54 5.35 9.71 -6.18
N ASP A 55 5.58 10.96 -5.87
CA ASP A 55 5.22 11.58 -4.59
C ASP A 55 4.41 12.87 -4.80
N MET A 56 4.13 13.60 -3.72
CA MET A 56 3.37 14.86 -3.76
C MET A 56 4.03 15.97 -4.60
N ARG A 57 5.31 15.82 -4.95
CA ARG A 57 6.05 16.80 -5.76
C ARG A 57 6.16 16.39 -7.22
N THR A 58 5.77 15.16 -7.57
CA THR A 58 5.81 14.67 -8.94
C THR A 58 4.77 15.39 -9.80
N LYS A 59 5.22 16.07 -10.84
CA LYS A 59 4.36 16.80 -11.79
C LYS A 59 4.88 16.63 -13.20
N PRO A 60 4.00 16.40 -14.18
CA PRO A 60 2.57 16.11 -14.05
C PRO A 60 2.31 14.63 -13.67
N LEU A 61 1.51 14.38 -12.65
CA LEU A 61 1.24 13.02 -12.15
C LEU A 61 0.55 12.14 -13.21
N ALA A 62 -0.43 12.69 -13.92
CA ALA A 62 -1.19 11.97 -14.93
C ALA A 62 -0.33 11.39 -16.07
N GLU A 63 0.73 12.09 -16.48
CA GLU A 63 1.65 11.57 -17.50
C GLU A 63 2.43 10.36 -17.03
N MET A 64 2.76 10.31 -15.73
CA MET A 64 3.43 9.16 -15.14
C MET A 64 2.48 7.97 -15.04
N THR A 65 1.27 8.20 -14.53
CA THR A 65 0.31 7.11 -14.28
C THR A 65 -0.22 6.49 -15.57
N LYS A 66 -0.39 7.27 -16.64
CA LYS A 66 -0.77 6.78 -17.99
C LYS A 66 0.23 5.83 -18.64
N GLN A 67 1.46 5.77 -18.15
CA GLN A 67 2.47 4.84 -18.65
C GLN A 67 2.44 3.48 -17.94
N ALA A 68 1.67 3.37 -16.87
CA ALA A 68 1.66 2.20 -16.02
C ALA A 68 0.91 1.02 -16.65
N ASP A 69 1.56 -0.12 -16.76
CA ASP A 69 0.92 -1.42 -16.95
C ASP A 69 0.36 -1.93 -15.61
N ILE A 70 1.08 -1.61 -14.53
CA ILE A 70 0.66 -1.84 -13.15
C ILE A 70 0.71 -0.51 -12.40
N LEU A 71 -0.44 0.01 -12.01
CA LEU A 71 -0.58 1.22 -11.21
C LEU A 71 -0.87 0.86 -9.75
N VAL A 72 -0.08 1.40 -8.84
CA VAL A 72 -0.26 1.21 -7.40
C VAL A 72 -0.50 2.56 -6.75
N SER A 73 -1.61 2.72 -6.04
CA SER A 73 -1.89 3.95 -5.27
C SER A 73 -1.84 3.68 -3.77
N VAL A 74 -1.11 4.53 -3.03
CA VAL A 74 -0.86 4.42 -1.58
C VAL A 74 -0.80 5.80 -0.90
N THR A 75 -1.68 6.70 -1.29
CA THR A 75 -1.63 8.12 -0.87
C THR A 75 -2.52 8.44 0.33
N GLY A 76 -3.61 7.73 0.50
CA GLY A 76 -4.66 8.05 1.48
C GLY A 76 -5.49 9.29 1.08
N VAL A 77 -5.45 9.70 -0.18
CA VAL A 77 -6.23 10.83 -0.71
C VAL A 77 -7.35 10.28 -1.57
N ALA A 78 -8.58 10.42 -1.08
CA ALA A 78 -9.77 9.90 -1.75
C ALA A 78 -9.87 10.39 -3.21
N HIS A 79 -10.06 9.45 -4.14
CA HIS A 79 -10.30 9.70 -5.56
C HIS A 79 -9.23 10.58 -6.24
N LEU A 80 -7.98 10.55 -5.75
CA LEU A 80 -6.85 11.25 -6.37
C LEU A 80 -6.59 10.75 -7.79
N ILE A 81 -6.75 9.46 -8.02
CA ILE A 81 -6.54 8.82 -9.33
C ILE A 81 -7.89 8.68 -10.02
N THR A 82 -8.05 9.41 -11.10
CA THR A 82 -9.25 9.40 -11.95
C THR A 82 -9.05 8.49 -13.15
N ALA A 83 -10.14 8.11 -13.83
CA ALA A 83 -10.10 7.19 -14.97
C ALA A 83 -9.19 7.68 -16.11
N ASP A 84 -9.18 8.98 -16.37
CA ASP A 84 -8.34 9.61 -17.39
C ASP A 84 -6.83 9.58 -17.07
N MET A 85 -6.46 9.25 -15.83
CA MET A 85 -5.07 9.04 -15.39
C MET A 85 -4.60 7.59 -15.53
N ILE A 86 -5.47 6.67 -15.95
CA ILE A 86 -5.18 5.24 -16.05
C ILE A 86 -4.96 4.86 -17.52
N LYS A 87 -3.90 4.10 -17.78
CA LYS A 87 -3.69 3.48 -19.09
C LYS A 87 -4.80 2.45 -19.34
N PRO A 88 -5.48 2.47 -20.50
CA PRO A 88 -6.46 1.44 -20.82
C PRO A 88 -5.87 0.02 -20.71
N GLY A 89 -6.59 -0.85 -20.00
CA GLY A 89 -6.14 -2.23 -19.76
C GLY A 89 -5.13 -2.40 -18.61
N ALA A 90 -4.69 -1.33 -17.95
CA ALA A 90 -3.76 -1.43 -16.83
C ALA A 90 -4.35 -2.20 -15.62
N THR A 91 -3.48 -2.83 -14.86
CA THR A 91 -3.84 -3.38 -13.55
C THR A 91 -3.66 -2.31 -12.47
N VAL A 92 -4.68 -2.11 -11.65
CA VAL A 92 -4.69 -1.09 -10.60
C VAL A 92 -4.81 -1.73 -9.22
N LEU A 93 -3.81 -1.50 -8.37
CA LEU A 93 -3.81 -1.87 -6.96
C LEU A 93 -4.02 -0.61 -6.11
N ASP A 94 -5.17 -0.51 -5.49
CA ASP A 94 -5.51 0.59 -4.59
C ASP A 94 -5.32 0.17 -3.13
N PHE A 95 -4.38 0.81 -2.46
CA PHE A 95 -4.12 0.68 -1.03
C PHE A 95 -4.62 1.88 -0.24
N GLY A 96 -5.29 2.82 -0.91
CA GLY A 96 -5.89 3.96 -0.28
C GLY A 96 -7.00 3.55 0.69
N PHE A 97 -7.13 4.31 1.75
CA PHE A 97 -8.23 4.12 2.70
C PHE A 97 -8.55 5.46 3.34
N ALA A 98 -9.58 6.10 2.82
CA ALA A 98 -10.01 7.43 3.25
C ALA A 98 -11.52 7.46 3.46
N GLN A 99 -12.01 8.47 4.16
CA GLN A 99 -13.44 8.67 4.37
C GLN A 99 -13.94 9.81 3.50
N LEU A 100 -14.98 9.53 2.69
CA LEU A 100 -15.62 10.53 1.84
C LEU A 100 -17.14 10.38 1.97
N GLY A 101 -17.82 11.45 2.40
CA GLY A 101 -19.28 11.41 2.57
C GLY A 101 -19.79 10.32 3.51
N GLY A 102 -19.02 9.97 4.55
CA GLY A 102 -19.36 8.91 5.50
C GLY A 102 -19.08 7.49 5.02
N LYS A 103 -18.58 7.32 3.81
CA LYS A 103 -18.19 6.02 3.23
C LYS A 103 -16.67 5.87 3.17
N TRP A 104 -16.21 4.63 3.31
CA TRP A 104 -14.81 4.30 3.09
C TRP A 104 -14.56 4.13 1.59
N VAL A 105 -13.55 4.80 1.09
CA VAL A 105 -13.16 4.81 -0.33
C VAL A 105 -11.63 4.68 -0.45
N GLY A 106 -11.19 4.30 -1.64
CA GLY A 106 -9.78 4.26 -1.99
C GLY A 106 -9.24 5.59 -2.54
N ASP A 107 -8.00 5.53 -2.97
CA ASP A 107 -7.35 6.63 -3.69
C ASP A 107 -7.84 6.75 -5.13
N VAL A 108 -8.41 5.68 -5.68
CA VAL A 108 -8.88 5.61 -7.06
C VAL A 108 -10.38 5.83 -7.10
N ASP A 109 -10.85 6.62 -8.05
CA ASP A 109 -12.27 6.72 -8.40
C ASP A 109 -12.72 5.41 -9.07
N TYR A 110 -13.06 4.44 -8.22
CA TYR A 110 -13.31 3.06 -8.62
C TYR A 110 -14.39 2.93 -9.68
N GLU A 111 -15.50 3.66 -9.54
CA GLU A 111 -16.65 3.52 -10.43
C GLU A 111 -16.33 3.91 -11.87
N ASN A 112 -15.51 4.93 -12.07
CA ASN A 112 -15.08 5.35 -13.40
C ASN A 112 -13.83 4.58 -13.86
N ALA A 113 -12.92 4.26 -12.93
CA ALA A 113 -11.68 3.57 -13.25
C ALA A 113 -11.89 2.11 -13.71
N LYS A 114 -12.89 1.40 -13.20
CA LYS A 114 -13.19 0.01 -13.58
C LYS A 114 -13.56 -0.16 -15.05
N GLU A 115 -14.06 0.90 -15.70
CA GLU A 115 -14.40 0.88 -17.13
C GLU A 115 -13.15 0.99 -18.04
N VAL A 116 -12.01 1.42 -17.47
CA VAL A 116 -10.76 1.65 -18.21
C VAL A 116 -9.70 0.60 -17.85
N ALA A 117 -9.64 0.20 -16.58
CA ALA A 117 -8.67 -0.76 -16.09
C ALA A 117 -8.97 -2.17 -16.59
N GLY A 118 -7.91 -2.95 -16.88
CA GLY A 118 -8.03 -4.38 -17.15
C GLY A 118 -8.32 -5.20 -15.89
N ALA A 119 -7.79 -4.75 -14.74
CA ALA A 119 -8.08 -5.27 -13.42
C ALA A 119 -7.94 -4.16 -12.38
N ILE A 120 -8.79 -4.14 -11.37
CA ILE A 120 -8.73 -3.14 -10.31
C ILE A 120 -9.16 -3.76 -8.97
N SER A 121 -8.41 -3.47 -7.92
CA SER A 121 -8.79 -3.87 -6.57
C SER A 121 -9.82 -2.90 -5.96
N PRO A 122 -10.97 -3.40 -5.46
CA PRO A 122 -11.95 -2.53 -4.81
C PRO A 122 -11.48 -2.06 -3.42
N VAL A 123 -12.00 -0.92 -2.98
CA VAL A 123 -11.85 -0.44 -1.60
C VAL A 123 -13.25 -0.07 -1.06
N PRO A 124 -13.69 -0.73 0.00
CA PRO A 124 -13.06 -1.83 0.75
C PRO A 124 -13.16 -3.18 0.02
N GLY A 125 -12.39 -4.17 0.50
CA GLY A 125 -12.53 -5.58 0.09
C GLY A 125 -11.41 -6.12 -0.81
N GLY A 126 -10.54 -5.26 -1.37
CA GLY A 126 -9.41 -5.66 -2.21
C GLY A 126 -8.13 -5.97 -1.43
N THR A 127 -7.25 -4.99 -1.34
CA THR A 127 -5.91 -5.14 -0.73
C THR A 127 -5.91 -5.34 0.79
N GLY A 128 -6.94 -4.81 1.49
CA GLY A 128 -7.03 -4.90 2.95
C GLY A 128 -7.07 -6.34 3.49
N PRO A 129 -8.00 -7.20 3.06
CA PRO A 129 -8.04 -8.61 3.46
C PRO A 129 -6.74 -9.36 3.18
N MET A 130 -6.06 -9.04 2.08
CA MET A 130 -4.76 -9.64 1.74
C MET A 130 -3.65 -9.22 2.71
N THR A 131 -3.68 -7.99 3.21
CA THR A 131 -2.77 -7.53 4.27
C THR A 131 -2.88 -8.43 5.50
N ASN A 132 -4.10 -8.72 5.96
CA ASN A 132 -4.33 -9.59 7.11
C ASN A 132 -3.84 -11.03 6.85
N ALA A 133 -4.12 -11.58 5.68
CA ALA A 133 -3.65 -12.92 5.30
C ALA A 133 -2.11 -13.00 5.29
N MET A 134 -1.44 -11.97 4.75
CA MET A 134 0.03 -11.94 4.72
C MET A 134 0.64 -11.71 6.10
N LEU A 135 -0.03 -10.97 6.99
CA LEU A 135 0.39 -10.82 8.37
C LEU A 135 0.35 -12.18 9.09
N MET A 136 -0.73 -12.93 8.94
CA MET A 136 -0.85 -14.29 9.50
C MET A 136 0.23 -15.22 8.94
N ARG A 137 0.48 -15.19 7.64
CA ARG A 137 1.55 -15.96 6.99
C ARG A 137 2.93 -15.61 7.54
N ASN A 138 3.24 -14.34 7.70
CA ASN A 138 4.49 -13.88 8.28
C ASN A 138 4.64 -14.35 9.74
N THR A 139 3.58 -14.30 10.53
CA THR A 139 3.56 -14.77 11.92
C THR A 139 3.84 -16.26 12.00
N LEU A 140 3.17 -17.07 11.20
CA LEU A 140 3.40 -18.52 11.12
C LEU A 140 4.85 -18.82 10.72
N THR A 141 5.34 -18.16 9.66
CA THR A 141 6.74 -18.33 9.22
C THR A 141 7.73 -17.94 10.32
N ALA A 142 7.44 -16.90 11.11
CA ALA A 142 8.28 -16.52 12.24
C ALA A 142 8.32 -17.62 13.30
N ALA A 143 7.17 -18.18 13.67
CA ALA A 143 7.07 -19.27 14.64
C ALA A 143 7.82 -20.54 14.17
N GLU A 144 7.62 -20.95 12.93
CA GLU A 144 8.33 -22.10 12.33
C GLU A 144 9.86 -21.90 12.33
N ARG A 145 10.33 -20.68 12.04
CA ARG A 145 11.76 -20.35 12.10
C ARG A 145 12.31 -20.43 13.52
N GLN A 146 11.56 -19.94 14.51
CA GLN A 146 11.95 -20.03 15.92
C GLN A 146 12.11 -21.49 16.36
N VAL A 147 11.15 -22.34 16.02
CA VAL A 147 11.22 -23.78 16.31
C VAL A 147 12.44 -24.42 15.65
N ARG A 148 12.65 -24.13 14.35
CA ARG A 148 13.79 -24.70 13.59
C ARG A 148 15.15 -24.28 14.17
N LEU A 149 15.26 -23.04 14.66
CA LEU A 149 16.48 -22.50 15.23
C LEU A 149 16.69 -22.90 16.70
N GLY A 150 15.78 -23.70 17.27
CA GLY A 150 15.86 -24.10 18.69
C GLY A 150 15.76 -22.91 19.65
N ILE A 151 15.22 -21.78 19.21
CA ILE A 151 15.02 -20.61 20.06
C ILE A 151 13.89 -21.00 21.03
N LYS A 152 14.31 -21.41 22.26
CA LYS A 152 13.35 -21.62 23.35
C LYS A 152 12.60 -20.30 23.55
N GLN A 153 11.28 -20.41 23.61
CA GLN A 153 10.42 -19.29 23.95
C GLN A 153 11.01 -18.60 25.19
N ALA A 154 11.37 -17.32 25.08
CA ALA A 154 11.71 -16.56 26.27
C ALA A 154 10.50 -16.62 27.17
N SER A 155 10.64 -17.40 28.25
CA SER A 155 9.62 -17.58 29.26
C SER A 155 9.28 -16.20 29.81
N ARG A 156 8.04 -15.79 29.57
CA ARG A 156 7.42 -14.56 30.04
C ARG A 156 7.97 -13.28 29.42
N VAL A 157 7.25 -12.79 28.42
CA VAL A 157 7.07 -11.34 28.30
C VAL A 157 6.43 -10.92 29.64
N SER A 158 7.23 -10.38 30.54
CA SER A 158 6.69 -9.64 31.68
C SER A 158 5.73 -8.63 31.11
N ALA A 159 4.50 -8.61 31.62
CA ALA A 159 3.49 -7.68 31.17
C ALA A 159 4.12 -6.27 31.15
N VAL A 160 4.44 -5.77 29.95
CA VAL A 160 4.85 -4.38 29.80
C VAL A 160 3.60 -3.60 30.19
N SER A 161 3.64 -3.01 31.37
CA SER A 161 2.63 -2.04 31.78
C SER A 161 2.65 -0.90 30.75
N LEU A 162 1.72 -0.93 29.82
CA LEU A 162 1.46 0.20 28.94
C LEU A 162 0.85 1.31 29.79
N THR A 163 1.68 2.08 30.46
CA THR A 163 1.24 3.36 31.00
C THR A 163 0.84 4.24 29.81
N PRO A 164 -0.39 4.74 29.75
CA PRO A 164 -0.79 5.65 28.70
C PRO A 164 0.17 6.86 28.71
N VAL A 165 0.86 7.05 27.60
CA VAL A 165 1.59 8.31 27.40
C VAL A 165 0.53 9.39 27.30
N PRO A 166 0.53 10.43 28.18
CA PRO A 166 -0.41 11.51 28.05
C PRO A 166 -0.20 12.15 26.69
N LEU A 167 -1.27 12.22 25.90
CA LEU A 167 -1.28 12.96 24.64
C LEU A 167 -1.00 14.42 24.98
N GLY A 168 0.26 14.82 24.83
CA GLY A 168 0.67 16.21 24.96
C GLY A 168 -0.16 17.04 23.98
N THR A 169 -0.89 17.99 24.53
CA THR A 169 -1.56 19.03 23.75
C THR A 169 -0.49 19.80 22.98
N THR A 170 -0.28 19.45 21.73
CA THR A 170 0.56 20.25 20.83
C THR A 170 -0.16 21.57 20.58
N LYS A 171 0.18 22.60 21.38
CA LYS A 171 -0.09 23.98 21.01
C LYS A 171 0.60 24.24 19.67
N ARG A 172 -0.20 24.46 18.63
CA ARG A 172 0.32 25.03 17.38
C ARG A 172 0.88 26.41 17.69
N PRO A 173 2.12 26.74 17.32
CA PRO A 173 2.60 28.11 17.43
C PRO A 173 1.90 28.97 16.38
N GLY A 174 1.21 30.01 16.87
CA GLY A 174 1.00 31.30 16.24
C GLY A 174 0.30 31.32 14.89
N ALA A 175 -1.04 31.37 14.89
CA ALA A 175 -1.76 32.14 13.90
C ALA A 175 -2.10 33.50 14.54
N THR A 176 -1.29 34.52 14.27
CA THR A 176 -1.68 35.92 14.52
C THR A 176 -2.69 36.28 13.44
N VAL A 177 -3.92 36.50 13.87
CA VAL A 177 -4.93 37.23 13.10
C VAL A 177 -4.50 38.67 13.12
N GLY A 178 -4.09 39.24 12.01
CA GLY A 178 -3.92 40.67 11.80
C GLY A 178 -5.26 41.28 11.41
N ASP A 179 -5.51 42.43 11.99
CA ASP A 179 -6.65 43.32 11.76
C ASP A 179 -6.87 43.71 10.30
#